data_198de9051668c28feff02b4064573b0f
#
_entry.id   198de9051668c28feff02b4064573b0f
#
_cell.length_a   1.000
_cell.length_b   1.000
_cell.length_c   1.000
_cell.angle_alpha   90.00
_cell.angle_beta   90.00
_cell.angle_gamma   90.00
#
_symmetry.space_group_name_H-M   'P 1'
#
loop_
_entity.id
_entity.type
_entity.pdbx_description
1 polymer ?
#
loop_
_entity_poly.entity_id
_entity_poly.type
_entity_poly.pdbx_seq_one_letter_code
_entity_poly.pdbx_strand_id
1 'polypeptide(L)'
;MPKMFGTDGVRGLANRDLTARLALDLGDAAVRVLGDAGTQDDQPEGRRRALVGRDTRVSGDFLASALSAGMAAGGFDVIDAGIIPTPGVAYLTSVLNVEMGAVISASHNPMPDNGIKFFARGGFKLPDQKEDDIEAVLGQDWDRPTGAGVGRVSHDQTTATNLYIDHLVATIAPLNDDKTQPKPLKGLKIVADCANGATSVVAPEALRRAGADVIVINASPDGYNINKNAGSTHPEQLQAMVKATDAVMGVAFDGDADRCLAVDEDGSMINGDQIMGILARAKQREGKLNHDTLVVTVMSNLGLKLALKDMGIKTVETAVGDRYVLEEMLKGDYSLGGEQSGHVINREFATTGDGTLTALTLCNEVVKSGKSLKELAADFPQLPQTLINVPNVDKKAAATNKRIQDAVAREEELLGDTGRVLLRPSGTEPLVRVMAEAATQAYADEVCTRLAKIVAEELAL
;
A
#
# COMPACT_ATOMS: atom_id res chain seq x y z
N MET A 1 -3.88 23.16 -17.04
CA MET A 1 -3.59 21.80 -17.53
C MET A 1 -4.35 20.82 -16.64
N PRO A 2 -4.74 19.62 -17.09
CA PRO A 2 -5.28 18.62 -16.15
C PRO A 2 -4.22 18.32 -15.08
N LYS A 3 -4.64 18.09 -13.83
CA LYS A 3 -3.75 17.79 -12.71
C LYS A 3 -2.91 16.56 -13.05
N MET A 4 -1.58 16.67 -12.89
CA MET A 4 -0.63 15.61 -13.23
C MET A 4 -0.51 14.58 -12.10
N PHE A 5 -0.46 15.07 -10.84
CA PHE A 5 -0.48 14.20 -9.68
C PHE A 5 -1.89 13.64 -9.46
N GLY A 6 -2.00 12.31 -9.48
CA GLY A 6 -3.19 11.59 -9.02
C GLY A 6 -3.16 11.35 -7.51
N THR A 7 -4.01 10.45 -7.03
CA THR A 7 -4.03 10.05 -5.60
C THR A 7 -2.76 9.34 -5.14
N ASP A 8 -1.91 8.89 -6.09
CA ASP A 8 -0.73 8.08 -5.80
C ASP A 8 0.44 8.43 -6.74
N GLY A 9 0.79 9.71 -6.79
CA GLY A 9 1.86 10.26 -7.60
C GLY A 9 1.50 10.47 -9.08
N VAL A 10 2.53 10.68 -9.90
CA VAL A 10 2.39 10.84 -11.36
C VAL A 10 2.51 9.47 -12.01
N ARG A 11 1.46 8.99 -12.67
CA ARG A 11 1.42 7.68 -13.32
C ARG A 11 1.11 7.78 -14.81
N GLY A 12 1.60 6.83 -15.59
CA GLY A 12 1.27 6.71 -17.01
C GLY A 12 2.02 5.60 -17.71
N LEU A 13 1.74 5.41 -18.99
CA LEU A 13 2.48 4.48 -19.84
C LEU A 13 3.91 4.98 -19.97
N ALA A 14 4.87 4.15 -19.54
CA ALA A 14 6.28 4.51 -19.56
C ALA A 14 6.76 4.84 -20.98
N ASN A 15 7.58 5.88 -21.11
CA ASN A 15 8.15 6.41 -22.35
C ASN A 15 7.12 7.01 -23.34
N ARG A 16 5.83 7.09 -22.96
CA ARG A 16 4.81 7.85 -23.68
C ARG A 16 4.26 8.99 -22.84
N ASP A 17 3.67 8.68 -21.71
CA ASP A 17 3.08 9.64 -20.78
C ASP A 17 4.12 10.02 -19.71
N LEU A 18 4.84 9.03 -19.16
CA LEU A 18 5.93 9.19 -18.20
C LEU A 18 7.27 9.03 -18.92
N THR A 19 7.79 10.13 -19.44
CA THR A 19 9.04 10.16 -20.23
C THR A 19 10.26 10.47 -19.35
N ALA A 20 11.48 10.19 -19.87
CA ALA A 20 12.73 10.60 -19.21
C ALA A 20 12.80 12.12 -19.01
N ARG A 21 12.27 12.91 -19.96
CA ARG A 21 12.22 14.36 -19.84
C ARG A 21 11.34 14.79 -18.67
N LEU A 22 10.15 14.23 -18.56
CA LEU A 22 9.24 14.52 -17.44
C LEU A 22 9.85 14.10 -16.10
N ALA A 23 10.50 12.94 -16.02
CA ALA A 23 11.17 12.49 -14.79
C ALA A 23 12.29 13.47 -14.36
N LEU A 24 13.09 13.97 -15.31
CA LEU A 24 14.12 14.98 -15.04
C LEU A 24 13.49 16.28 -14.53
N ASP A 25 12.44 16.77 -15.19
CA ASP A 25 11.77 18.01 -14.82
C ASP A 25 11.06 17.87 -13.46
N LEU A 26 10.52 16.70 -13.13
CA LEU A 26 9.96 16.39 -11.80
C LEU A 26 11.03 16.38 -10.71
N GLY A 27 12.22 15.83 -10.98
CA GLY A 27 13.35 15.88 -10.05
C GLY A 27 13.83 17.30 -9.77
N ASP A 28 13.97 18.12 -10.81
CA ASP A 28 14.33 19.53 -10.70
C ASP A 28 13.26 20.33 -9.91
N ALA A 29 11.97 20.12 -10.20
CA ALA A 29 10.88 20.79 -9.50
C ALA A 29 10.78 20.38 -8.03
N ALA A 30 10.93 19.07 -7.74
CA ALA A 30 10.83 18.53 -6.39
C ALA A 30 11.89 19.11 -5.45
N VAL A 31 13.16 19.24 -5.89
CA VAL A 31 14.22 19.82 -5.05
C VAL A 31 13.99 21.29 -4.75
N ARG A 32 13.33 22.03 -5.65
CA ARG A 32 12.98 23.44 -5.43
C ARG A 32 11.90 23.59 -4.36
N VAL A 33 10.89 22.74 -4.39
CA VAL A 33 9.73 22.83 -3.49
C VAL A 33 9.98 22.19 -2.14
N LEU A 34 10.66 21.03 -2.13
CA LEU A 34 10.88 20.25 -0.90
C LEU A 34 12.19 20.62 -0.19
N GLY A 35 13.14 21.20 -0.92
CA GLY A 35 14.40 21.65 -0.37
C GLY A 35 14.30 22.86 0.56
N ASP A 36 13.27 23.70 0.40
CA ASP A 36 13.05 24.89 1.22
C ASP A 36 12.17 24.64 2.46
N ALA A 37 11.70 23.41 2.65
CA ALA A 37 10.75 23.05 3.71
C ALA A 37 11.38 22.97 5.14
N GLY A 38 12.69 23.22 5.30
CA GLY A 38 13.36 23.26 6.59
C GLY A 38 13.89 24.67 6.90
N THR A 39 13.65 25.15 8.12
CA THR A 39 14.35 26.34 8.63
C THR A 39 15.85 26.06 8.68
N GLN A 40 16.68 27.09 8.41
CA GLN A 40 18.16 26.98 8.40
C GLN A 40 18.76 26.39 9.68
N ASP A 41 18.01 26.37 10.77
CA ASP A 41 18.47 25.88 12.09
C ASP A 41 18.39 24.36 12.29
N ASP A 42 17.60 23.63 11.45
CA ASP A 42 17.43 22.17 11.57
C ASP A 42 18.25 21.36 10.55
N GLN A 43 19.13 22.02 9.75
CA GLN A 43 19.94 21.31 8.77
C GLN A 43 21.13 20.63 9.46
N PRO A 44 21.31 19.31 9.30
CA PRO A 44 22.58 18.70 9.65
C PRO A 44 23.70 19.37 8.85
N GLU A 45 24.85 19.58 9.47
CA GLU A 45 26.05 20.07 8.80
C GLU A 45 26.32 19.22 7.55
N GLY A 46 25.94 19.70 6.36
CA GLY A 46 26.13 18.95 5.12
C GLY A 46 25.24 19.40 3.99
N ARG A 47 25.45 18.79 2.84
CA ARG A 47 24.67 19.03 1.62
C ARG A 47 23.28 18.38 1.74
N ARG A 48 22.27 19.01 1.12
CA ARG A 48 20.90 18.44 1.01
C ARG A 48 20.96 17.09 0.27
N ARG A 49 20.19 16.14 0.72
CA ARG A 49 20.19 14.78 0.18
C ARG A 49 18.79 14.32 -0.21
N ALA A 50 18.72 13.48 -1.24
CA ALA A 50 17.50 12.79 -1.65
C ALA A 50 17.78 11.28 -1.79
N LEU A 51 16.74 10.47 -1.62
CA LEU A 51 16.77 9.02 -1.83
C LEU A 51 15.88 8.66 -3.02
N VAL A 52 16.35 7.80 -3.91
CA VAL A 52 15.56 7.28 -5.04
C VAL A 52 15.59 5.76 -4.99
N GLY A 53 14.41 5.14 -5.03
CA GLY A 53 14.24 3.70 -5.17
C GLY A 53 13.27 3.36 -6.30
N ARG A 54 13.22 2.10 -6.71
CA ARG A 54 12.33 1.65 -7.79
C ARG A 54 11.88 0.21 -7.61
N ASP A 55 10.81 -0.16 -8.32
CA ASP A 55 10.44 -1.54 -8.53
C ASP A 55 11.28 -2.20 -9.66
N THR A 56 10.89 -3.37 -10.09
CA THR A 56 11.65 -4.19 -11.03
C THR A 56 11.33 -3.94 -12.50
N ARG A 57 10.47 -2.97 -12.84
CA ARG A 57 10.12 -2.63 -14.23
C ARG A 57 11.34 -2.18 -15.00
N VAL A 58 11.51 -2.65 -16.24
CA VAL A 58 12.63 -2.24 -17.11
C VAL A 58 12.69 -0.73 -17.31
N SER A 59 11.54 -0.04 -17.29
CA SER A 59 11.47 1.42 -17.39
C SER A 59 11.97 2.15 -16.14
N GLY A 60 12.11 1.45 -15.01
CA GLY A 60 12.61 2.01 -13.76
C GLY A 60 14.02 2.58 -13.88
N ASP A 61 14.90 1.92 -14.62
CA ASP A 61 16.30 2.34 -14.75
C ASP A 61 16.47 3.71 -15.41
N PHE A 62 15.84 3.93 -16.56
CA PHE A 62 15.98 5.23 -17.22
C PHE A 62 15.22 6.35 -16.50
N LEU A 63 14.08 6.03 -15.87
CA LEU A 63 13.31 7.01 -15.09
C LEU A 63 14.06 7.42 -13.82
N ALA A 64 14.67 6.47 -13.10
CA ALA A 64 15.49 6.74 -11.93
C ALA A 64 16.72 7.59 -12.27
N SER A 65 17.39 7.27 -13.38
CA SER A 65 18.55 8.03 -13.86
C SER A 65 18.17 9.47 -14.20
N ALA A 66 17.05 9.68 -14.90
CA ALA A 66 16.57 10.99 -15.29
C ALA A 66 16.12 11.83 -14.07
N LEU A 67 15.35 11.22 -13.15
CA LEU A 67 14.91 11.85 -11.92
C LEU A 67 16.10 12.27 -11.05
N SER A 68 17.06 11.37 -10.86
CA SER A 68 18.29 11.64 -10.10
C SER A 68 19.15 12.74 -10.73
N ALA A 69 19.22 12.79 -12.07
CA ALA A 69 19.90 13.86 -12.79
C ALA A 69 19.24 15.22 -12.53
N GLY A 70 17.90 15.31 -12.55
CA GLY A 70 17.17 16.53 -12.22
C GLY A 70 17.44 16.99 -10.79
N MET A 71 17.37 16.08 -9.82
CA MET A 71 17.66 16.37 -8.40
C MET A 71 19.12 16.81 -8.19
N ALA A 72 20.08 16.15 -8.82
CA ALA A 72 21.50 16.50 -8.70
C ALA A 72 21.82 17.84 -9.37
N ALA A 73 21.21 18.14 -10.53
CA ALA A 73 21.31 19.45 -11.18
C ALA A 73 20.73 20.57 -10.29
N GLY A 74 19.72 20.26 -9.46
CA GLY A 74 19.15 21.15 -8.45
C GLY A 74 19.95 21.25 -7.15
N GLY A 75 21.13 20.60 -7.05
CA GLY A 75 22.06 20.74 -5.92
C GLY A 75 21.94 19.70 -4.81
N PHE A 76 21.13 18.67 -4.99
CA PHE A 76 20.97 17.59 -4.00
C PHE A 76 21.94 16.43 -4.26
N ASP A 77 22.57 15.92 -3.21
CA ASP A 77 23.23 14.63 -3.29
C ASP A 77 22.18 13.52 -3.28
N VAL A 78 22.18 12.69 -4.31
CA VAL A 78 21.18 11.64 -4.51
C VAL A 78 21.77 10.27 -4.14
N ILE A 79 21.04 9.53 -3.32
CA ILE A 79 21.31 8.12 -3.00
C ILE A 79 20.36 7.27 -3.84
N ASP A 80 20.85 6.56 -4.84
CA ASP A 80 20.09 5.54 -5.57
C ASP A 80 20.15 4.22 -4.78
N ALA A 81 19.03 3.89 -4.12
CA ALA A 81 18.85 2.66 -3.37
C ALA A 81 18.54 1.44 -4.25
N GLY A 82 18.46 1.62 -5.57
CA GLY A 82 18.17 0.55 -6.50
C GLY A 82 16.77 -0.03 -6.38
N ILE A 83 16.65 -1.35 -6.53
CA ILE A 83 15.37 -2.06 -6.39
C ILE A 83 15.08 -2.26 -4.90
N ILE A 84 14.02 -1.60 -4.42
CA ILE A 84 13.58 -1.64 -3.04
C ILE A 84 12.06 -1.36 -2.96
N PRO A 85 11.31 -1.98 -2.01
CA PRO A 85 9.89 -1.70 -1.79
C PRO A 85 9.58 -0.23 -1.52
N THR A 86 8.39 0.22 -1.92
CA THR A 86 7.87 1.56 -1.60
C THR A 86 8.00 1.92 -0.12
N PRO A 87 7.56 1.06 0.83
CA PRO A 87 7.75 1.33 2.26
C PRO A 87 9.22 1.38 2.69
N GLY A 88 10.12 0.68 2.00
CA GLY A 88 11.56 0.78 2.23
C GLY A 88 12.10 2.16 1.90
N VAL A 89 11.64 2.79 0.81
CA VAL A 89 11.97 4.18 0.48
C VAL A 89 11.46 5.13 1.55
N ALA A 90 10.21 4.96 2.00
CA ALA A 90 9.64 5.79 3.07
C ALA A 90 10.46 5.67 4.37
N TYR A 91 10.77 4.44 4.81
CA TYR A 91 11.59 4.19 6.00
C TYR A 91 12.99 4.82 5.89
N LEU A 92 13.68 4.59 4.78
CA LEU A 92 15.03 5.10 4.57
C LEU A 92 15.08 6.62 4.45
N THR A 93 14.04 7.25 3.90
CA THR A 93 13.90 8.71 3.89
C THR A 93 13.93 9.28 5.30
N SER A 94 13.31 8.59 6.25
CA SER A 94 13.31 8.96 7.67
C SER A 94 14.66 8.67 8.34
N VAL A 95 15.14 7.43 8.27
CA VAL A 95 16.30 6.98 9.07
C VAL A 95 17.62 7.57 8.57
N LEU A 96 17.76 7.81 7.28
CA LEU A 96 18.94 8.49 6.70
C LEU A 96 18.86 10.00 6.82
N ASN A 97 17.73 10.52 7.36
CA ASN A 97 17.48 11.95 7.53
C ASN A 97 17.75 12.75 6.23
N VAL A 98 17.17 12.28 5.12
CA VAL A 98 17.22 12.99 3.83
C VAL A 98 16.01 13.90 3.68
N GLU A 99 16.11 14.96 2.88
CA GLU A 99 15.04 15.96 2.73
C GLU A 99 13.84 15.41 1.99
N MET A 100 14.06 14.44 1.09
CA MET A 100 13.01 13.77 0.36
C MET A 100 13.39 12.38 -0.08
N GLY A 101 12.37 11.54 -0.28
CA GLY A 101 12.46 10.27 -0.99
C GLY A 101 11.64 10.28 -2.26
N ALA A 102 12.02 9.49 -3.24
CA ALA A 102 11.20 9.21 -4.41
C ALA A 102 11.23 7.72 -4.74
N VAL A 103 10.07 7.16 -5.09
CA VAL A 103 9.97 5.79 -5.58
C VAL A 103 9.38 5.76 -6.98
N ILE A 104 9.97 4.93 -7.83
CA ILE A 104 9.54 4.74 -9.20
C ILE A 104 8.85 3.39 -9.30
N SER A 105 7.53 3.43 -9.32
CA SER A 105 6.65 2.27 -9.38
C SER A 105 5.23 2.64 -9.79
N ALA A 106 4.53 1.71 -10.39
CA ALA A 106 3.07 1.76 -10.59
C ALA A 106 2.36 0.65 -9.79
N SER A 107 2.96 0.17 -8.66
CA SER A 107 2.38 -0.82 -7.75
C SER A 107 1.89 -2.08 -8.51
N HIS A 108 0.62 -2.41 -8.41
CA HIS A 108 0.00 -3.59 -9.02
C HIS A 108 -0.36 -3.45 -10.52
N ASN A 109 -0.12 -2.29 -11.13
CA ASN A 109 -0.39 -2.10 -12.56
C ASN A 109 0.44 -3.05 -13.45
N PRO A 110 -0.01 -3.34 -14.68
CA PRO A 110 0.78 -4.07 -15.66
C PRO A 110 2.15 -3.43 -15.93
N MET A 111 3.09 -4.23 -16.41
CA MET A 111 4.50 -3.83 -16.62
C MET A 111 4.70 -2.58 -17.49
N PRO A 112 3.91 -2.30 -18.54
CA PRO A 112 4.12 -1.11 -19.36
C PRO A 112 3.90 0.22 -18.64
N ASP A 113 3.09 0.23 -17.58
CA ASP A 113 2.88 1.41 -16.75
C ASP A 113 4.05 1.64 -15.80
N ASN A 114 4.26 2.90 -15.42
CA ASN A 114 5.13 3.27 -14.31
C ASN A 114 4.59 4.53 -13.60
N GLY A 115 5.23 4.90 -12.50
CA GLY A 115 4.84 6.07 -11.71
C GLY A 115 6.03 6.65 -10.96
N ILE A 116 5.89 7.89 -10.51
CA ILE A 116 6.83 8.56 -9.61
C ILE A 116 6.04 9.11 -8.43
N LYS A 117 6.39 8.66 -7.21
CA LYS A 117 5.82 9.11 -5.95
C LYS A 117 6.92 9.77 -5.13
N PHE A 118 6.59 10.85 -4.44
CA PHE A 118 7.52 11.51 -3.53
C PHE A 118 7.12 11.32 -2.08
N PHE A 119 8.14 11.29 -1.22
CA PHE A 119 8.01 11.32 0.22
C PHE A 119 8.69 12.59 0.76
N ALA A 120 8.03 13.27 1.66
CA ALA A 120 8.62 14.36 2.43
C ALA A 120 9.63 13.81 3.44
N ARG A 121 10.40 14.70 4.03
CA ARG A 121 11.28 14.41 5.18
C ARG A 121 10.50 13.63 6.26
N GLY A 122 11.13 12.58 6.81
CA GLY A 122 10.47 11.66 7.73
C GLY A 122 9.69 10.53 7.07
N GLY A 123 9.67 10.44 5.73
CA GLY A 123 9.08 9.32 4.99
C GLY A 123 7.55 9.38 4.87
N PHE A 124 6.94 10.54 5.04
CA PHE A 124 5.50 10.75 4.85
C PHE A 124 5.18 11.09 3.39
N LYS A 125 4.02 10.64 2.91
CA LYS A 125 3.49 11.09 1.60
C LYS A 125 3.34 12.60 1.56
N LEU A 126 3.50 13.20 0.36
CA LEU A 126 3.33 14.64 0.20
C LEU A 126 1.87 15.05 0.43
N PRO A 127 1.62 16.20 1.08
CA PRO A 127 0.33 16.87 1.03
C PRO A 127 0.01 17.35 -0.40
N ASP A 128 -1.30 17.40 -0.79
CA ASP A 128 -1.74 17.88 -2.11
C ASP A 128 -1.15 19.23 -2.49
N GLN A 129 -1.05 20.16 -1.53
CA GLN A 129 -0.48 21.47 -1.77
C GLN A 129 0.98 21.39 -2.25
N LYS A 130 1.77 20.46 -1.72
CA LYS A 130 3.15 20.25 -2.15
C LYS A 130 3.25 19.64 -3.54
N GLU A 131 2.32 18.74 -3.88
CA GLU A 131 2.20 18.21 -5.24
C GLU A 131 1.81 19.32 -6.23
N ASP A 132 0.83 20.17 -5.88
CA ASP A 132 0.42 21.32 -6.67
C ASP A 132 1.57 22.36 -6.83
N ASP A 133 2.36 22.58 -5.76
CA ASP A 133 3.54 23.46 -5.79
C ASP A 133 4.62 22.92 -6.75
N ILE A 134 4.83 21.58 -6.78
CA ILE A 134 5.76 20.92 -7.73
C ILE A 134 5.28 21.11 -9.17
N GLU A 135 3.97 20.87 -9.43
CA GLU A 135 3.39 21.10 -10.77
C GLU A 135 3.53 22.56 -11.20
N ALA A 136 3.35 23.50 -10.29
CA ALA A 136 3.41 24.93 -10.58
C ALA A 136 4.79 25.40 -11.06
N VAL A 137 5.87 24.78 -10.58
CA VAL A 137 7.24 25.14 -10.96
C VAL A 137 7.84 24.26 -12.05
N LEU A 138 7.11 23.23 -12.50
CA LEU A 138 7.60 22.27 -13.49
C LEU A 138 7.98 22.96 -14.81
N GLY A 139 9.20 22.71 -15.28
CA GLY A 139 9.72 23.25 -16.53
C GLY A 139 9.99 24.76 -16.54
N GLN A 140 9.86 25.45 -15.39
CA GLN A 140 10.22 26.86 -15.28
C GLN A 140 11.74 27.03 -15.15
N ASP A 141 12.28 28.05 -15.81
CA ASP A 141 13.66 28.44 -15.62
C ASP A 141 13.88 29.03 -14.22
N TRP A 142 15.04 28.75 -13.63
CA TRP A 142 15.47 29.26 -12.35
C TRP A 142 17.00 29.32 -12.27
N ASP A 143 17.54 30.01 -11.27
CA ASP A 143 18.98 30.18 -11.07
C ASP A 143 19.55 28.88 -10.43
N ARG A 144 20.03 27.99 -11.28
CA ARG A 144 20.55 26.68 -10.89
C ARG A 144 21.92 26.76 -10.24
N PRO A 145 22.21 25.91 -9.25
CA PRO A 145 23.54 25.82 -8.66
C PRO A 145 24.56 25.40 -9.72
N THR A 146 25.76 25.97 -9.61
CA THR A 146 26.90 25.69 -10.52
C THR A 146 28.15 25.30 -9.75
N GLY A 147 29.15 24.76 -10.45
CA GLY A 147 30.42 24.37 -9.86
C GLY A 147 30.28 23.44 -8.68
N ALA A 148 30.77 23.81 -7.52
CA ALA A 148 30.67 23.01 -6.29
C ALA A 148 29.22 22.88 -5.75
N GLY A 149 28.29 23.68 -6.26
CA GLY A 149 26.87 23.63 -5.86
C GLY A 149 26.07 22.48 -6.47
N VAL A 150 26.54 21.82 -7.56
CA VAL A 150 25.85 20.67 -8.13
C VAL A 150 25.96 19.43 -7.22
N GLY A 151 24.88 18.61 -7.19
CA GLY A 151 24.82 17.40 -6.39
C GLY A 151 25.58 16.21 -7.00
N ARG A 152 25.77 15.17 -6.21
CA ARG A 152 26.33 13.89 -6.63
C ARG A 152 25.25 12.82 -6.67
N VAL A 153 25.39 11.85 -7.58
CA VAL A 153 24.58 10.62 -7.55
C VAL A 153 25.48 9.48 -7.07
N SER A 154 25.06 8.79 -6.02
CA SER A 154 25.70 7.60 -5.48
C SER A 154 24.74 6.42 -5.51
N HIS A 155 25.29 5.20 -5.64
CA HIS A 155 24.50 3.97 -5.65
C HIS A 155 24.84 3.17 -4.40
N ASP A 156 23.85 2.86 -3.57
CA ASP A 156 24.03 2.07 -2.34
C ASP A 156 22.83 1.17 -2.04
N GLN A 157 22.55 0.27 -2.97
CA GLN A 157 21.45 -0.70 -2.81
C GLN A 157 21.68 -1.65 -1.63
N THR A 158 22.93 -2.11 -1.44
CA THR A 158 23.23 -3.13 -0.43
C THR A 158 22.99 -2.62 0.98
N THR A 159 23.51 -1.44 1.33
CA THR A 159 23.29 -0.84 2.66
C THR A 159 21.82 -0.50 2.86
N ALA A 160 21.18 0.12 1.86
CA ALA A 160 19.77 0.48 1.90
C ALA A 160 18.87 -0.74 2.16
N THR A 161 19.07 -1.82 1.40
CA THR A 161 18.32 -3.07 1.56
C THR A 161 18.53 -3.69 2.94
N ASN A 162 19.77 -3.76 3.43
CA ASN A 162 20.04 -4.34 4.75
C ASN A 162 19.45 -3.51 5.90
N LEU A 163 19.57 -2.20 5.86
CA LEU A 163 18.96 -1.31 6.88
C LEU A 163 17.45 -1.53 6.97
N TYR A 164 16.78 -1.65 5.83
CA TYR A 164 15.35 -1.90 5.81
C TYR A 164 14.99 -3.31 6.30
N ILE A 165 15.73 -4.35 5.89
CA ILE A 165 15.52 -5.73 6.39
C ILE A 165 15.74 -5.80 7.91
N ASP A 166 16.78 -5.18 8.43
CA ASP A 166 17.08 -5.16 9.86
C ASP A 166 15.95 -4.48 10.65
N HIS A 167 15.42 -3.36 10.15
CA HIS A 167 14.24 -2.72 10.71
C HIS A 167 13.03 -3.67 10.74
N LEU A 168 12.71 -4.30 9.61
CA LEU A 168 11.58 -5.23 9.50
C LEU A 168 11.67 -6.37 10.51
N VAL A 169 12.82 -6.99 10.64
CA VAL A 169 13.05 -8.09 11.59
C VAL A 169 12.93 -7.61 13.03
N ALA A 170 13.43 -6.41 13.34
CA ALA A 170 13.36 -5.82 14.67
C ALA A 170 11.91 -5.54 15.15
N THR A 171 10.94 -5.42 14.24
CA THR A 171 9.53 -5.19 14.59
C THR A 171 8.88 -6.35 15.33
N ILE A 172 9.35 -7.58 15.11
CA ILE A 172 8.84 -8.80 15.76
C ILE A 172 9.81 -9.39 16.78
N ALA A 173 11.09 -9.01 16.73
CA ALA A 173 12.09 -9.41 17.72
C ALA A 173 13.15 -8.32 17.84
N PRO A 174 13.59 -7.96 19.06
CA PRO A 174 14.73 -7.08 19.22
C PRO A 174 15.97 -7.65 18.52
N LEU A 175 16.68 -6.82 17.77
CA LEU A 175 18.00 -7.15 17.26
C LEU A 175 18.98 -7.16 18.44
N ASN A 176 19.03 -8.25 19.16
CA ASN A 176 20.07 -8.47 20.18
C ASN A 176 21.02 -9.53 19.66
N ASP A 177 22.31 -9.40 19.98
CA ASP A 177 23.37 -10.35 19.60
C ASP A 177 23.25 -11.71 20.30
N ASP A 178 22.21 -11.92 21.09
CA ASP A 178 21.97 -13.17 21.80
C ASP A 178 21.47 -14.26 20.86
N LYS A 179 22.44 -14.92 20.20
CA LYS A 179 22.18 -16.06 19.30
C LYS A 179 21.58 -17.28 20.01
N THR A 180 21.44 -17.25 21.35
CA THR A 180 20.86 -18.36 22.12
C THR A 180 19.34 -18.28 22.18
N GLN A 181 18.73 -17.11 21.92
CA GLN A 181 17.29 -16.98 21.86
C GLN A 181 16.71 -17.57 20.57
N PRO A 182 15.61 -18.32 20.67
CA PRO A 182 14.95 -18.82 19.48
C PRO A 182 14.42 -17.67 18.62
N LYS A 183 14.65 -17.74 17.32
CA LYS A 183 14.10 -16.77 16.37
C LYS A 183 12.57 -16.80 16.40
N PRO A 184 11.88 -15.65 16.28
CA PRO A 184 10.43 -15.57 16.47
C PRO A 184 9.61 -16.48 15.54
N LEU A 185 10.05 -16.69 14.30
CA LEU A 185 9.36 -17.53 13.31
C LEU A 185 9.97 -18.94 13.16
N LYS A 186 10.78 -19.38 14.14
CA LYS A 186 11.40 -20.71 14.09
C LYS A 186 10.35 -21.83 14.01
N GLY A 187 10.46 -22.65 12.98
CA GLY A 187 9.57 -23.78 12.73
C GLY A 187 8.34 -23.46 11.89
N LEU A 188 8.17 -22.19 11.51
CA LEU A 188 7.11 -21.80 10.59
C LEU A 188 7.56 -22.01 9.14
N LYS A 189 6.87 -22.88 8.40
CA LYS A 189 7.09 -23.08 6.97
C LYS A 189 6.04 -22.33 6.17
N ILE A 190 6.48 -21.44 5.29
CA ILE A 190 5.60 -20.53 4.53
C ILE A 190 5.97 -20.46 3.05
N VAL A 191 5.00 -20.09 2.22
CA VAL A 191 5.23 -19.71 0.82
C VAL A 191 5.15 -18.19 0.69
N ALA A 192 6.13 -17.57 0.02
CA ALA A 192 6.13 -16.13 -0.27
C ALA A 192 6.11 -15.89 -1.78
N ASP A 193 5.07 -15.24 -2.27
CA ASP A 193 4.93 -14.79 -3.65
C ASP A 193 5.34 -13.32 -3.75
N CYS A 194 6.46 -13.07 -4.39
CA CYS A 194 7.06 -11.73 -4.50
C CYS A 194 6.60 -10.95 -5.76
N ALA A 195 5.63 -11.43 -6.51
CA ALA A 195 5.12 -10.78 -7.74
C ALA A 195 6.20 -10.44 -8.80
N ASN A 196 7.39 -11.01 -8.72
CA ASN A 196 8.60 -10.55 -9.43
C ASN A 196 8.84 -9.04 -9.23
N GLY A 197 8.42 -8.51 -8.10
CA GLY A 197 8.45 -7.10 -7.73
C GLY A 197 9.61 -6.70 -6.83
N ALA A 198 9.51 -5.51 -6.26
CA ALA A 198 10.55 -4.88 -5.47
C ALA A 198 10.96 -5.66 -4.21
N THR A 199 10.08 -6.51 -3.69
CA THR A 199 10.37 -7.32 -2.49
C THR A 199 11.02 -8.68 -2.80
N SER A 200 11.39 -8.97 -4.05
CA SER A 200 11.97 -10.26 -4.44
C SER A 200 13.20 -10.69 -3.61
N VAL A 201 13.90 -9.72 -3.01
CA VAL A 201 15.02 -9.95 -2.07
C VAL A 201 14.59 -9.71 -0.63
N VAL A 202 13.89 -8.61 -0.37
CA VAL A 202 13.60 -8.12 0.98
C VAL A 202 12.72 -9.08 1.78
N ALA A 203 11.55 -9.47 1.26
CA ALA A 203 10.63 -10.31 2.03
C ALA A 203 11.21 -11.71 2.32
N PRO A 204 11.77 -12.44 1.34
CA PRO A 204 12.38 -13.74 1.63
C PRO A 204 13.51 -13.66 2.66
N GLU A 205 14.36 -12.65 2.58
CA GLU A 205 15.49 -12.49 3.50
C GLU A 205 15.00 -12.09 4.91
N ALA A 206 14.06 -11.16 5.02
CA ALA A 206 13.49 -10.75 6.31
C ALA A 206 12.82 -11.93 7.04
N LEU A 207 12.00 -12.71 6.33
CA LEU A 207 11.35 -13.90 6.87
C LEU A 207 12.35 -14.98 7.30
N ARG A 208 13.42 -15.23 6.53
CA ARG A 208 14.49 -16.18 6.90
C ARG A 208 15.31 -15.68 8.09
N ARG A 209 15.64 -14.38 8.14
CA ARG A 209 16.33 -13.81 9.31
C ARG A 209 15.49 -13.94 10.57
N ALA A 210 14.17 -13.78 10.44
CA ALA A 210 13.23 -14.02 11.53
C ALA A 210 13.07 -15.50 11.92
N GLY A 211 13.58 -16.45 11.10
CA GLY A 211 13.64 -17.88 11.41
C GLY A 211 12.65 -18.77 10.66
N ALA A 212 11.86 -18.23 9.74
CA ALA A 212 10.95 -19.05 8.92
C ALA A 212 11.70 -19.91 7.89
N ASP A 213 11.10 -21.05 7.57
CA ASP A 213 11.43 -21.86 6.39
C ASP A 213 10.59 -21.35 5.22
N VAL A 214 11.26 -20.68 4.26
CA VAL A 214 10.57 -19.90 3.22
C VAL A 214 10.74 -20.55 1.86
N ILE A 215 9.63 -21.00 1.29
CA ILE A 215 9.52 -21.34 -0.13
C ILE A 215 9.17 -20.06 -0.88
N VAL A 216 10.01 -19.68 -1.84
CA VAL A 216 9.85 -18.43 -2.58
C VAL A 216 9.38 -18.73 -3.99
N ILE A 217 8.33 -18.04 -4.44
CA ILE A 217 7.86 -18.06 -5.82
C ILE A 217 7.83 -16.64 -6.39
N ASN A 218 7.89 -16.52 -7.71
CA ASN A 218 7.84 -15.25 -8.42
C ASN A 218 8.83 -14.20 -7.85
N ALA A 219 10.10 -14.60 -7.66
CA ALA A 219 11.18 -13.74 -7.15
C ALA A 219 12.40 -13.69 -8.09
N SER A 220 12.16 -13.84 -9.39
CA SER A 220 13.20 -13.77 -10.44
C SER A 220 12.80 -12.71 -11.47
N PRO A 221 12.86 -11.42 -11.10
CA PRO A 221 12.47 -10.34 -11.98
C PRO A 221 13.39 -10.24 -13.21
N ASP A 222 12.79 -10.07 -14.39
CA ASP A 222 13.48 -9.89 -15.67
C ASP A 222 13.24 -8.51 -16.29
N GLY A 223 12.54 -7.62 -15.59
CA GLY A 223 12.12 -6.31 -16.05
C GLY A 223 10.76 -6.27 -16.76
N TYR A 224 10.22 -7.43 -17.15
CA TYR A 224 8.99 -7.55 -17.95
C TYR A 224 7.92 -8.40 -17.29
N ASN A 225 8.24 -9.12 -16.22
CA ASN A 225 7.37 -10.11 -15.58
C ASN A 225 6.75 -9.65 -14.25
N ILE A 226 6.94 -8.41 -13.83
CA ILE A 226 6.31 -7.87 -12.61
C ILE A 226 4.78 -7.99 -12.68
N ASN A 227 4.15 -8.49 -11.61
CA ASN A 227 2.70 -8.72 -11.48
C ASN A 227 2.08 -9.67 -12.54
N LYS A 228 2.89 -10.30 -13.38
CA LYS A 228 2.37 -11.14 -14.47
C LYS A 228 1.93 -12.50 -13.94
N ASN A 229 0.61 -12.68 -13.75
CA ASN A 229 0.03 -13.88 -13.17
C ASN A 229 0.68 -14.26 -11.81
N ALA A 230 0.97 -13.26 -10.98
CA ALA A 230 1.72 -13.43 -9.75
C ALA A 230 1.31 -12.37 -8.71
N GLY A 231 1.63 -12.65 -7.45
CA GLY A 231 1.42 -11.73 -6.34
C GLY A 231 -0.03 -11.58 -5.90
N SER A 232 -0.32 -10.50 -5.19
CA SER A 232 -1.60 -10.28 -4.50
C SER A 232 -2.81 -10.15 -5.43
N THR A 233 -2.61 -9.81 -6.71
CA THR A 233 -3.68 -9.72 -7.70
C THR A 233 -3.94 -11.01 -8.47
N HIS A 234 -3.03 -11.99 -8.37
CA HIS A 234 -3.10 -13.31 -9.02
C HIS A 234 -2.61 -14.41 -8.06
N PRO A 235 -3.38 -14.74 -7.02
CA PRO A 235 -2.93 -15.63 -5.94
C PRO A 235 -2.97 -17.12 -6.26
N GLU A 236 -3.41 -17.51 -7.46
CA GLU A 236 -3.69 -18.92 -7.82
C GLU A 236 -2.43 -19.81 -7.68
N GLN A 237 -1.25 -19.27 -8.03
CA GLN A 237 0.02 -20.01 -7.88
C GLN A 237 0.37 -20.17 -6.39
N LEU A 238 0.18 -19.13 -5.58
CA LEU A 238 0.41 -19.19 -4.14
C LEU A 238 -0.51 -20.21 -3.49
N GLN A 239 -1.82 -20.19 -3.79
CA GLN A 239 -2.81 -21.15 -3.27
C GLN A 239 -2.43 -22.60 -3.61
N ALA A 240 -2.03 -22.85 -4.86
CA ALA A 240 -1.59 -24.16 -5.30
C ALA A 240 -0.30 -24.62 -4.59
N MET A 241 0.67 -23.70 -4.40
CA MET A 241 1.95 -24.02 -3.78
C MET A 241 1.79 -24.30 -2.27
N VAL A 242 0.96 -23.55 -1.55
CA VAL A 242 0.65 -23.82 -0.13
C VAL A 242 0.11 -25.24 0.02
N LYS A 243 -0.88 -25.62 -0.79
CA LYS A 243 -1.47 -26.97 -0.77
C LYS A 243 -0.47 -28.09 -1.12
N ALA A 244 0.50 -27.80 -1.96
CA ALA A 244 1.46 -28.80 -2.46
C ALA A 244 2.69 -29.00 -1.54
N THR A 245 2.91 -28.16 -0.53
CA THR A 245 4.21 -28.08 0.17
C THR A 245 4.14 -28.20 1.68
N ASP A 246 3.08 -28.63 2.29
CA ASP A 246 2.90 -28.67 3.76
C ASP A 246 3.23 -27.31 4.45
N ALA A 247 3.16 -26.22 3.70
CA ALA A 247 3.31 -24.88 4.26
C ALA A 247 2.06 -24.54 5.08
N VAL A 248 2.24 -23.94 6.26
CA VAL A 248 1.12 -23.60 7.14
C VAL A 248 0.38 -22.36 6.69
N MET A 249 0.98 -21.58 5.81
CA MET A 249 0.37 -20.38 5.19
C MET A 249 1.20 -19.88 4.00
N GLY A 250 0.60 -19.01 3.23
CA GLY A 250 1.29 -18.24 2.19
C GLY A 250 1.06 -16.74 2.34
N VAL A 251 1.98 -15.95 1.80
CA VAL A 251 1.85 -14.49 1.69
C VAL A 251 2.13 -14.04 0.27
N ALA A 252 1.34 -13.10 -0.24
CA ALA A 252 1.48 -12.52 -1.58
C ALA A 252 1.62 -11.00 -1.49
N PHE A 253 2.58 -10.47 -2.22
CA PHE A 253 2.83 -9.03 -2.33
C PHE A 253 2.40 -8.50 -3.69
N ASP A 254 2.27 -7.21 -3.84
CA ASP A 254 2.18 -6.55 -5.14
C ASP A 254 3.56 -6.03 -5.60
N GLY A 255 3.60 -5.40 -6.77
CA GLY A 255 4.86 -5.06 -7.43
C GLY A 255 5.81 -4.18 -6.63
N ASP A 256 5.31 -3.26 -5.81
CA ASP A 256 6.12 -2.40 -4.92
C ASP A 256 5.99 -2.75 -3.43
N ALA A 257 5.28 -3.83 -3.15
CA ALA A 257 5.15 -4.46 -1.83
C ALA A 257 4.62 -3.53 -0.73
N ASP A 258 3.76 -2.57 -1.07
CA ASP A 258 3.01 -1.80 -0.09
C ASP A 258 1.77 -2.56 0.40
N ARG A 259 1.43 -3.71 -0.23
CA ARG A 259 0.32 -4.60 0.08
C ARG A 259 0.78 -6.01 0.42
N CYS A 260 0.02 -6.67 1.30
CA CYS A 260 0.14 -8.08 1.61
C CYS A 260 -1.25 -8.72 1.71
N LEU A 261 -1.47 -9.80 0.96
CA LEU A 261 -2.57 -10.74 1.19
C LEU A 261 -1.99 -12.07 1.66
N ALA A 262 -2.82 -12.92 2.27
CA ALA A 262 -2.38 -14.21 2.75
C ALA A 262 -3.26 -15.35 2.25
N VAL A 263 -2.75 -16.57 2.40
CA VAL A 263 -3.44 -17.83 2.09
C VAL A 263 -3.27 -18.75 3.28
N ASP A 264 -4.34 -19.35 3.74
CA ASP A 264 -4.30 -20.33 4.82
C ASP A 264 -3.82 -21.73 4.34
N GLU A 265 -3.68 -22.66 5.26
CA GLU A 265 -3.21 -24.02 5.01
C GLU A 265 -4.08 -24.81 4.02
N ASP A 266 -5.36 -24.45 3.88
CA ASP A 266 -6.30 -25.06 2.93
C ASP A 266 -6.28 -24.36 1.54
N GLY A 267 -5.47 -23.32 1.38
CA GLY A 267 -5.38 -22.52 0.18
C GLY A 267 -6.50 -21.48 0.02
N SER A 268 -7.22 -21.14 1.10
CA SER A 268 -8.23 -20.10 1.08
C SER A 268 -7.57 -18.73 1.24
N MET A 269 -8.11 -17.73 0.52
CA MET A 269 -7.61 -16.36 0.61
C MET A 269 -7.98 -15.70 1.92
N ILE A 270 -7.01 -15.04 2.53
CA ILE A 270 -7.16 -14.15 3.68
C ILE A 270 -6.84 -12.74 3.20
N ASN A 271 -7.87 -11.90 3.11
CA ASN A 271 -7.75 -10.55 2.58
C ASN A 271 -7.29 -9.52 3.62
N GLY A 272 -7.10 -8.27 3.20
CA GLY A 272 -6.65 -7.19 4.07
C GLY A 272 -7.55 -6.93 5.28
N ASP A 273 -8.86 -7.09 5.14
CA ASP A 273 -9.81 -6.93 6.25
C ASP A 273 -9.57 -7.97 7.35
N GLN A 274 -9.43 -9.24 6.97
CA GLN A 274 -9.14 -10.32 7.92
C GLN A 274 -7.76 -10.15 8.56
N ILE A 275 -6.74 -9.76 7.77
CA ILE A 275 -5.40 -9.47 8.27
C ILE A 275 -5.47 -8.32 9.30
N MET A 276 -6.14 -7.22 8.98
CA MET A 276 -6.31 -6.09 9.89
C MET A 276 -7.06 -6.49 11.16
N GLY A 277 -8.10 -7.31 11.06
CA GLY A 277 -8.83 -7.83 12.20
C GLY A 277 -7.94 -8.64 13.15
N ILE A 278 -7.15 -9.57 12.59
CA ILE A 278 -6.19 -10.39 13.36
C ILE A 278 -5.16 -9.49 14.08
N LEU A 279 -4.57 -8.53 13.36
CA LEU A 279 -3.56 -7.64 13.91
C LEU A 279 -4.14 -6.64 14.93
N ALA A 280 -5.36 -6.12 14.70
CA ALA A 280 -6.06 -5.25 15.65
C ALA A 280 -6.31 -5.97 16.99
N ARG A 281 -6.82 -7.20 16.93
CA ARG A 281 -7.04 -8.03 18.12
C ARG A 281 -5.72 -8.36 18.84
N ALA A 282 -4.66 -8.66 18.10
CA ALA A 282 -3.33 -8.90 18.67
C ALA A 282 -2.82 -7.67 19.41
N LYS A 283 -2.87 -6.48 18.77
CA LYS A 283 -2.47 -5.20 19.38
C LYS A 283 -3.33 -4.84 20.58
N GLN A 284 -4.64 -5.09 20.55
CA GLN A 284 -5.53 -4.85 21.68
C GLN A 284 -5.11 -5.69 22.89
N ARG A 285 -4.84 -6.99 22.71
CA ARG A 285 -4.36 -7.87 23.79
C ARG A 285 -3.03 -7.41 24.38
N GLU A 286 -2.18 -6.78 23.59
CA GLU A 286 -0.89 -6.22 24.03
C GLU A 286 -1.01 -4.80 24.59
N GLY A 287 -2.21 -4.19 24.60
CA GLY A 287 -2.43 -2.79 25.01
C GLY A 287 -1.79 -1.76 24.07
N LYS A 288 -1.60 -2.13 22.80
CA LYS A 288 -0.95 -1.33 21.74
C LYS A 288 -1.90 -0.82 20.67
N LEU A 289 -3.19 -1.13 20.76
CA LEU A 289 -4.21 -0.58 19.85
C LEU A 289 -4.72 0.73 20.44
N ASN A 290 -4.17 1.85 20.00
CA ASN A 290 -4.54 3.16 20.53
C ASN A 290 -6.05 3.39 20.41
N HIS A 291 -6.68 3.78 21.53
CA HIS A 291 -8.12 4.05 21.66
C HIS A 291 -9.03 2.85 21.32
N ASP A 292 -8.47 1.61 21.32
CA ASP A 292 -9.15 0.39 20.85
C ASP A 292 -9.81 0.61 19.47
N THR A 293 -9.07 1.24 18.54
CA THR A 293 -9.64 1.68 17.27
C THR A 293 -8.81 1.22 16.08
N LEU A 294 -9.50 0.67 15.07
CA LEU A 294 -8.96 0.36 13.74
C LEU A 294 -9.52 1.34 12.71
N VAL A 295 -8.65 1.97 11.91
CA VAL A 295 -9.06 2.80 10.78
C VAL A 295 -9.19 1.94 9.53
N VAL A 296 -10.36 2.00 8.89
CA VAL A 296 -10.71 1.22 7.69
C VAL A 296 -11.29 2.14 6.60
N THR A 297 -11.49 1.64 5.40
CA THR A 297 -12.21 2.39 4.38
C THR A 297 -13.68 1.96 4.32
N VAL A 298 -14.48 2.77 3.64
CA VAL A 298 -15.90 2.42 3.34
C VAL A 298 -16.04 1.11 2.57
N MET A 299 -14.96 0.59 1.97
CA MET A 299 -14.95 -0.70 1.26
C MET A 299 -14.73 -1.90 2.17
N SER A 300 -14.25 -1.71 3.41
CA SER A 300 -14.05 -2.82 4.35
C SER A 300 -15.37 -3.52 4.65
N ASN A 301 -15.35 -4.84 4.61
CA ASN A 301 -16.52 -5.70 4.73
C ASN A 301 -17.25 -5.50 6.07
N LEU A 302 -18.58 -5.49 6.04
CA LEU A 302 -19.41 -5.33 7.23
C LEU A 302 -19.13 -6.43 8.28
N GLY A 303 -18.81 -7.66 7.84
CA GLY A 303 -18.46 -8.76 8.74
C GLY A 303 -17.26 -8.44 9.62
N LEU A 304 -16.23 -7.79 9.09
CA LEU A 304 -15.10 -7.28 9.89
C LEU A 304 -15.59 -6.29 10.97
N LYS A 305 -16.40 -5.32 10.59
CA LYS A 305 -16.88 -4.27 11.51
C LYS A 305 -17.71 -4.85 12.65
N LEU A 306 -18.59 -5.79 12.34
CA LEU A 306 -19.42 -6.49 13.34
C LEU A 306 -18.54 -7.31 14.30
N ALA A 307 -17.60 -8.08 13.78
CA ALA A 307 -16.68 -8.90 14.61
C ALA A 307 -15.83 -8.01 15.54
N LEU A 308 -15.30 -6.90 15.04
CA LEU A 308 -14.52 -5.95 15.84
C LEU A 308 -15.39 -5.30 16.94
N LYS A 309 -16.62 -4.91 16.62
CA LYS A 309 -17.56 -4.36 17.60
C LYS A 309 -17.83 -5.32 18.75
N ASP A 310 -18.04 -6.61 18.43
CA ASP A 310 -18.25 -7.66 19.44
C ASP A 310 -17.02 -7.87 20.34
N MET A 311 -15.83 -7.58 19.83
CA MET A 311 -14.55 -7.61 20.58
C MET A 311 -14.26 -6.30 21.34
N GLY A 312 -15.13 -5.29 21.26
CA GLY A 312 -14.92 -3.98 21.85
C GLY A 312 -13.91 -3.09 21.10
N ILE A 313 -13.59 -3.43 19.86
CA ILE A 313 -12.74 -2.63 18.97
C ILE A 313 -13.63 -1.73 18.11
N LYS A 314 -13.35 -0.42 18.13
CA LYS A 314 -14.06 0.57 17.32
C LYS A 314 -13.49 0.61 15.91
N THR A 315 -14.33 0.97 14.94
CA THR A 315 -13.87 1.27 13.57
C THR A 315 -14.13 2.74 13.23
N VAL A 316 -13.16 3.36 12.58
CA VAL A 316 -13.30 4.68 11.96
C VAL A 316 -13.17 4.51 10.45
N GLU A 317 -14.20 4.97 9.73
CA GLU A 317 -14.29 4.79 8.28
C GLU A 317 -13.83 6.03 7.53
N THR A 318 -12.99 5.82 6.50
CA THR A 318 -12.56 6.86 5.58
C THR A 318 -13.03 6.60 4.15
N ALA A 319 -12.88 7.58 3.29
CA ALA A 319 -12.95 7.35 1.84
C ALA A 319 -11.86 6.36 1.41
N VAL A 320 -12.05 5.74 0.24
CA VAL A 320 -11.05 4.82 -0.36
C VAL A 320 -9.82 5.58 -0.77
N GLY A 321 -8.67 5.10 -0.34
CA GLY A 321 -7.35 5.63 -0.61
C GLY A 321 -6.50 5.63 0.66
N ASP A 322 -5.31 5.07 0.57
CA ASP A 322 -4.35 4.92 1.65
C ASP A 322 -4.02 6.24 2.34
N ARG A 323 -4.03 7.32 1.58
CA ARG A 323 -3.84 8.68 2.08
C ARG A 323 -4.88 9.08 3.12
N TYR A 324 -6.18 8.85 2.83
CA TYR A 324 -7.25 9.18 3.77
C TYR A 324 -7.18 8.35 5.03
N VAL A 325 -6.76 7.08 4.90
CA VAL A 325 -6.52 6.21 6.06
C VAL A 325 -5.41 6.79 6.93
N LEU A 326 -4.26 7.14 6.34
CA LEU A 326 -3.14 7.71 7.08
C LEU A 326 -3.49 9.06 7.72
N GLU A 327 -4.16 9.96 7.01
CA GLU A 327 -4.59 11.26 7.54
C GLU A 327 -5.50 11.09 8.78
N GLU A 328 -6.47 10.18 8.72
CA GLU A 328 -7.34 9.90 9.87
C GLU A 328 -6.59 9.23 11.02
N MET A 329 -5.64 8.32 10.71
CA MET A 329 -4.77 7.73 11.73
C MET A 329 -3.93 8.78 12.46
N LEU A 330 -3.39 9.76 11.75
CA LEU A 330 -2.60 10.84 12.34
C LEU A 330 -3.49 11.77 13.19
N LYS A 331 -4.66 12.13 12.70
CA LYS A 331 -5.62 13.01 13.38
C LYS A 331 -6.15 12.40 14.69
N GLY A 332 -6.46 11.11 14.68
CA GLY A 332 -7.03 10.40 15.84
C GLY A 332 -5.98 9.69 16.70
N ASP A 333 -4.70 9.82 16.39
CA ASP A 333 -3.59 9.08 17.03
C ASP A 333 -3.81 7.56 17.05
N TYR A 334 -4.35 7.01 15.96
CA TYR A 334 -4.61 5.58 15.82
C TYR A 334 -3.35 4.83 15.35
N SER A 335 -3.13 3.62 15.89
CA SER A 335 -1.91 2.84 15.67
C SER A 335 -1.98 1.87 14.48
N LEU A 336 -3.20 1.51 14.03
CA LEU A 336 -3.41 0.55 12.94
C LEU A 336 -4.55 1.01 12.03
N GLY A 337 -4.35 0.85 10.73
CA GLY A 337 -5.38 1.10 9.73
C GLY A 337 -5.01 0.51 8.38
N GLY A 338 -5.92 0.52 7.42
CA GLY A 338 -5.63 0.05 6.08
C GLY A 338 -6.86 -0.24 5.22
N GLU A 339 -6.67 -1.05 4.22
CA GLU A 339 -7.64 -1.37 3.19
C GLU A 339 -7.79 -2.87 2.97
N GLN A 340 -8.96 -3.31 2.51
CA GLN A 340 -9.22 -4.70 2.10
C GLN A 340 -8.21 -5.22 1.05
N SER A 341 -7.63 -4.34 0.25
CA SER A 341 -6.60 -4.66 -0.74
C SER A 341 -5.30 -5.20 -0.15
N GLY A 342 -5.14 -5.17 1.19
CA GLY A 342 -3.92 -5.59 1.88
C GLY A 342 -2.93 -4.46 2.15
N HIS A 343 -3.27 -3.21 1.85
CA HIS A 343 -2.50 -2.04 2.25
C HIS A 343 -2.74 -1.77 3.74
N VAL A 344 -1.84 -2.22 4.59
CA VAL A 344 -1.95 -2.14 6.06
C VAL A 344 -0.85 -1.24 6.60
N ILE A 345 -1.26 -0.21 7.34
CA ILE A 345 -0.39 0.77 7.99
C ILE A 345 -0.29 0.43 9.47
N ASN A 346 0.87 0.01 9.93
CA ASN A 346 1.20 -0.11 11.35
C ASN A 346 2.06 1.08 11.75
N ARG A 347 1.44 2.13 12.29
CA ARG A 347 2.08 3.43 12.55
C ARG A 347 3.18 3.40 13.62
N GLU A 348 3.26 2.33 14.41
CA GLU A 348 4.38 2.10 15.33
C GLU A 348 5.71 1.94 14.57
N PHE A 349 5.68 1.42 13.33
CA PHE A 349 6.87 1.01 12.57
C PHE A 349 6.98 1.61 11.17
N ALA A 350 5.88 2.11 10.59
CA ALA A 350 5.83 2.58 9.20
C ALA A 350 4.95 3.81 9.05
N THR A 351 5.26 4.64 8.06
CA THR A 351 4.51 5.85 7.67
C THR A 351 3.59 5.62 6.47
N THR A 352 3.55 4.41 5.95
CA THR A 352 2.71 3.97 4.81
C THR A 352 2.40 2.48 4.97
N GLY A 353 1.57 1.92 4.12
CA GLY A 353 1.39 0.47 4.06
C GLY A 353 2.70 -0.24 3.78
N ASP A 354 2.93 -1.35 4.46
CA ASP A 354 4.13 -2.17 4.32
C ASP A 354 3.75 -3.64 4.31
N GLY A 355 3.79 -4.23 3.12
CA GLY A 355 3.41 -5.63 2.92
C GLY A 355 4.35 -6.59 3.64
N THR A 356 5.66 -6.31 3.66
CA THR A 356 6.63 -7.21 4.32
C THR A 356 6.51 -7.13 5.85
N LEU A 357 6.30 -5.94 6.41
CA LEU A 357 5.98 -5.75 7.83
C LEU A 357 4.68 -6.46 8.21
N THR A 358 3.66 -6.35 7.37
CA THR A 358 2.35 -7.01 7.54
C THR A 358 2.53 -8.52 7.56
N ALA A 359 3.29 -9.09 6.61
CA ALA A 359 3.59 -10.52 6.56
C ALA A 359 4.32 -11.00 7.82
N LEU A 360 5.36 -10.29 8.26
CA LEU A 360 6.12 -10.64 9.45
C LEU A 360 5.26 -10.60 10.72
N THR A 361 4.45 -9.56 10.89
CA THR A 361 3.57 -9.43 12.05
C THR A 361 2.46 -10.48 12.06
N LEU A 362 1.90 -10.80 10.90
CA LEU A 362 0.90 -11.86 10.76
C LEU A 362 1.50 -13.24 11.09
N CYS A 363 2.67 -13.57 10.52
CA CYS A 363 3.40 -14.80 10.84
C CYS A 363 3.73 -14.91 12.33
N ASN A 364 4.15 -13.82 12.94
CA ASN A 364 4.46 -13.77 14.37
C ASN A 364 3.22 -14.00 15.24
N GLU A 365 2.04 -13.51 14.82
CA GLU A 365 0.78 -13.77 15.52
C GLU A 365 0.36 -15.26 15.41
N VAL A 366 0.54 -15.90 14.26
CA VAL A 366 0.33 -17.34 14.10
C VAL A 366 1.20 -18.12 15.09
N VAL A 367 2.48 -17.79 15.20
CA VAL A 367 3.39 -18.45 16.14
C VAL A 367 3.02 -18.15 17.59
N LYS A 368 2.78 -16.90 17.96
CA LYS A 368 2.47 -16.47 19.34
C LYS A 368 1.17 -17.05 19.85
N SER A 369 0.14 -17.10 19.02
CA SER A 369 -1.17 -17.63 19.41
C SER A 369 -1.22 -19.15 19.47
N GLY A 370 -0.35 -19.84 18.73
CA GLY A 370 -0.40 -21.27 18.52
C GLY A 370 -1.62 -21.74 17.70
N LYS A 371 -2.32 -20.80 17.06
CA LYS A 371 -3.46 -21.05 16.17
C LYS A 371 -3.03 -21.01 14.71
N SER A 372 -3.70 -21.79 13.86
CA SER A 372 -3.50 -21.66 12.42
C SER A 372 -4.04 -20.33 11.90
N LEU A 373 -3.61 -19.92 10.69
CA LEU A 373 -4.12 -18.70 10.06
C LEU A 373 -5.62 -18.80 9.79
N LYS A 374 -6.11 -19.97 9.40
CA LYS A 374 -7.53 -20.25 9.22
C LYS A 374 -8.34 -20.04 10.52
N GLU A 375 -7.84 -20.54 11.65
CA GLU A 375 -8.50 -20.36 12.95
C GLU A 375 -8.52 -18.89 13.38
N LEU A 376 -7.45 -18.13 13.10
CA LEU A 376 -7.41 -16.69 13.38
C LEU A 376 -8.37 -15.90 12.51
N ALA A 377 -8.44 -16.23 11.22
CA ALA A 377 -9.31 -15.55 10.26
C ALA A 377 -10.80 -15.89 10.44
N ALA A 378 -11.12 -17.04 11.02
CA ALA A 378 -12.50 -17.44 11.30
C ALA A 378 -13.23 -16.50 12.27
N ASP A 379 -12.47 -15.78 13.10
CA ASP A 379 -13.03 -14.75 14.00
C ASP A 379 -13.49 -13.49 13.24
N PHE A 380 -13.14 -13.34 11.94
CA PHE A 380 -13.45 -12.20 11.08
C PHE A 380 -14.14 -12.65 9.78
N PRO A 381 -15.41 -13.09 9.86
CA PRO A 381 -16.14 -13.60 8.71
C PRO A 381 -16.34 -12.50 7.66
N GLN A 382 -16.31 -12.92 6.40
CA GLN A 382 -16.64 -12.04 5.28
C GLN A 382 -18.09 -12.27 4.87
N LEU A 383 -18.91 -11.23 4.90
CA LEU A 383 -20.24 -11.30 4.30
C LEU A 383 -20.11 -11.39 2.78
N PRO A 384 -20.92 -12.24 2.14
CA PRO A 384 -21.03 -12.27 0.69
C PRO A 384 -21.28 -10.90 0.11
N GLN A 385 -20.51 -10.55 -0.93
CA GLN A 385 -20.51 -9.22 -1.53
C GLN A 385 -20.69 -9.31 -3.05
N THR A 386 -21.49 -8.43 -3.60
CA THR A 386 -21.63 -8.23 -5.04
C THR A 386 -21.36 -6.79 -5.40
N LEU A 387 -20.62 -6.55 -6.47
CA LEU A 387 -20.32 -5.22 -7.01
C LEU A 387 -20.65 -5.17 -8.50
N ILE A 388 -21.49 -4.23 -8.89
CA ILE A 388 -21.86 -3.98 -10.28
C ILE A 388 -21.43 -2.57 -10.68
N ASN A 389 -20.66 -2.47 -11.76
CA ASN A 389 -20.30 -1.20 -12.38
C ASN A 389 -21.41 -0.81 -13.38
N VAL A 390 -22.07 0.32 -13.18
CA VAL A 390 -23.07 0.85 -14.09
C VAL A 390 -22.43 1.95 -14.95
N PRO A 391 -22.09 1.66 -16.19
CA PRO A 391 -21.42 2.62 -17.09
C PRO A 391 -22.39 3.58 -17.75
N ASN A 392 -21.87 4.65 -18.36
CA ASN A 392 -22.60 5.64 -19.15
C ASN A 392 -23.72 6.33 -18.38
N VAL A 393 -23.43 6.76 -17.14
CA VAL A 393 -24.37 7.41 -16.24
C VAL A 393 -23.85 8.75 -15.74
N ASP A 394 -24.76 9.71 -15.45
CA ASP A 394 -24.41 10.93 -14.74
C ASP A 394 -24.09 10.62 -13.28
N LYS A 395 -22.80 10.34 -13.04
CA LYS A 395 -22.29 9.99 -11.71
C LYS A 395 -22.49 11.08 -10.66
N LYS A 396 -22.64 12.36 -11.06
CA LYS A 396 -22.84 13.48 -10.12
C LYS A 396 -24.23 13.50 -9.53
N ALA A 397 -25.21 13.05 -10.29
CA ALA A 397 -26.61 13.00 -9.84
C ALA A 397 -26.89 11.80 -8.92
N ALA A 398 -26.02 10.80 -8.82
CA ALA A 398 -26.23 9.60 -8.02
C ALA A 398 -26.55 9.90 -6.53
N ALA A 399 -25.84 10.87 -5.94
CA ALA A 399 -26.00 11.25 -4.54
C ALA A 399 -27.27 12.09 -4.26
N THR A 400 -27.88 12.69 -5.29
CA THR A 400 -29.02 13.63 -5.15
C THR A 400 -30.31 13.12 -5.77
N ASN A 401 -30.27 12.06 -6.58
CA ASN A 401 -31.48 11.47 -7.18
C ASN A 401 -32.33 10.79 -6.11
N LYS A 402 -33.51 11.34 -5.90
CA LYS A 402 -34.43 10.90 -4.82
C LYS A 402 -34.85 9.45 -4.97
N ARG A 403 -35.16 8.98 -6.19
CA ARG A 403 -35.60 7.60 -6.44
C ARG A 403 -34.50 6.58 -6.10
N ILE A 404 -33.24 6.93 -6.38
CA ILE A 404 -32.08 6.09 -6.03
C ILE A 404 -31.93 6.07 -4.51
N GLN A 405 -31.95 7.23 -3.84
CA GLN A 405 -31.81 7.30 -2.39
C GLN A 405 -32.94 6.55 -1.65
N ASP A 406 -34.17 6.70 -2.11
CA ASP A 406 -35.33 5.98 -1.55
C ASP A 406 -35.18 4.46 -1.75
N ALA A 407 -34.63 4.02 -2.89
CA ALA A 407 -34.41 2.62 -3.16
C ALA A 407 -33.25 2.05 -2.28
N VAL A 408 -32.16 2.78 -2.11
CA VAL A 408 -31.08 2.41 -1.20
C VAL A 408 -31.59 2.27 0.24
N ALA A 409 -32.27 3.29 0.75
CA ALA A 409 -32.80 3.27 2.11
C ALA A 409 -33.76 2.10 2.36
N ARG A 410 -34.57 1.73 1.37
CA ARG A 410 -35.45 0.56 1.46
C ARG A 410 -34.65 -0.76 1.51
N GLU A 411 -33.63 -0.91 0.71
CA GLU A 411 -32.79 -2.11 0.75
C GLU A 411 -32.01 -2.20 2.06
N GLU A 412 -31.50 -1.09 2.58
CA GLU A 412 -30.81 -1.03 3.88
C GLU A 412 -31.75 -1.39 5.03
N GLU A 413 -33.02 -0.94 4.99
CA GLU A 413 -34.05 -1.34 5.98
C GLU A 413 -34.28 -2.86 5.94
N LEU A 414 -34.36 -3.46 4.74
CA LEU A 414 -34.58 -4.89 4.57
C LEU A 414 -33.34 -5.73 4.98
N LEU A 415 -32.13 -5.22 4.75
CA LEU A 415 -30.88 -5.87 5.14
C LEU A 415 -30.64 -5.80 6.66
N GLY A 416 -31.09 -4.73 7.32
CA GLY A 416 -30.87 -4.49 8.75
C GLY A 416 -29.39 -4.54 9.11
N ASP A 417 -29.07 -5.16 10.25
CA ASP A 417 -27.68 -5.30 10.72
C ASP A 417 -26.89 -6.40 10.00
N THR A 418 -27.52 -7.16 9.07
CA THR A 418 -26.90 -8.31 8.39
C THR A 418 -26.45 -8.01 6.97
N GLY A 419 -26.50 -6.77 6.54
CA GLY A 419 -26.03 -6.35 5.23
C GLY A 419 -25.96 -4.84 5.10
N ARG A 420 -25.48 -4.36 3.96
CA ARG A 420 -25.43 -2.94 3.63
C ARG A 420 -25.39 -2.71 2.12
N VAL A 421 -25.64 -1.49 1.73
CA VAL A 421 -25.49 -1.00 0.36
C VAL A 421 -24.44 0.10 0.32
N LEU A 422 -23.65 0.15 -0.73
CA LEU A 422 -22.73 1.24 -1.01
C LEU A 422 -22.85 1.66 -2.48
N LEU A 423 -23.29 2.90 -2.72
CA LEU A 423 -23.21 3.54 -4.03
C LEU A 423 -22.03 4.50 -4.08
N ARG A 424 -21.16 4.33 -5.07
CA ARG A 424 -19.98 5.17 -5.22
C ARG A 424 -19.77 5.58 -6.68
N PRO A 425 -19.74 6.89 -7.00
CA PRO A 425 -19.29 7.36 -8.30
C PRO A 425 -17.81 7.02 -8.51
N SER A 426 -17.44 6.59 -9.72
CA SER A 426 -16.03 6.42 -10.07
C SER A 426 -15.32 7.77 -10.13
N GLY A 427 -14.08 7.82 -9.62
CA GLY A 427 -13.25 9.02 -9.73
C GLY A 427 -12.92 9.38 -11.19
N THR A 428 -12.54 8.38 -11.99
CA THR A 428 -11.95 8.53 -13.32
C THR A 428 -12.90 8.25 -14.47
N GLU A 429 -13.91 7.40 -14.29
CA GLU A 429 -14.79 6.91 -15.35
C GLU A 429 -16.22 7.44 -15.19
N PRO A 430 -17.02 7.57 -16.27
CA PRO A 430 -18.44 7.93 -16.19
C PRO A 430 -19.28 6.71 -15.79
N LEU A 431 -19.08 6.21 -14.57
CA LEU A 431 -19.82 5.09 -14.01
C LEU A 431 -20.10 5.27 -12.52
N VAL A 432 -21.13 4.58 -12.05
CA VAL A 432 -21.46 4.42 -10.63
C VAL A 432 -21.24 2.94 -10.26
N ARG A 433 -20.55 2.72 -9.15
CA ARG A 433 -20.37 1.41 -8.55
C ARG A 433 -21.47 1.16 -7.54
N VAL A 434 -22.22 0.11 -7.73
CA VAL A 434 -23.26 -0.38 -6.82
C VAL A 434 -22.71 -1.62 -6.14
N MET A 435 -22.60 -1.60 -4.82
CA MET A 435 -22.16 -2.73 -4.02
C MET A 435 -23.21 -3.06 -2.96
N ALA A 436 -23.44 -4.35 -2.77
CA ALA A 436 -24.27 -4.86 -1.69
C ALA A 436 -23.54 -5.98 -0.96
N GLU A 437 -23.62 -5.98 0.35
CA GLU A 437 -23.23 -7.09 1.23
C GLU A 437 -24.49 -7.64 1.91
N ALA A 438 -24.58 -8.97 2.01
CA ALA A 438 -25.74 -9.62 2.64
C ALA A 438 -25.35 -10.96 3.27
N ALA A 439 -26.27 -11.54 4.06
CA ALA A 439 -26.05 -12.84 4.71
C ALA A 439 -25.84 -14.01 3.73
N THR A 440 -26.30 -13.89 2.47
CA THR A 440 -26.11 -14.88 1.40
C THR A 440 -25.70 -14.22 0.10
N GLN A 441 -24.92 -14.92 -0.73
CA GLN A 441 -24.51 -14.42 -2.05
C GLN A 441 -25.73 -14.13 -2.94
N ALA A 442 -26.71 -15.02 -2.96
CA ALA A 442 -27.92 -14.84 -3.76
C ALA A 442 -28.68 -13.55 -3.40
N TYR A 443 -28.73 -13.18 -2.11
CA TYR A 443 -29.40 -11.96 -1.68
C TYR A 443 -28.55 -10.71 -2.00
N ALA A 444 -27.22 -10.76 -1.86
CA ALA A 444 -26.34 -9.69 -2.29
C ALA A 444 -26.47 -9.44 -3.82
N ASP A 445 -26.52 -10.50 -4.63
CA ASP A 445 -26.71 -10.42 -6.08
C ASP A 445 -28.06 -9.78 -6.43
N GLU A 446 -29.12 -10.18 -5.77
CA GLU A 446 -30.47 -9.66 -5.99
C GLU A 446 -30.58 -8.17 -5.67
N VAL A 447 -30.11 -7.74 -4.49
CA VAL A 447 -30.11 -6.34 -4.07
C VAL A 447 -29.27 -5.50 -5.04
N CYS A 448 -28.04 -5.94 -5.33
CA CYS A 448 -27.13 -5.22 -6.21
C CYS A 448 -27.70 -5.06 -7.63
N THR A 449 -28.33 -6.12 -8.17
CA THR A 449 -28.94 -6.10 -9.49
C THR A 449 -30.15 -5.14 -9.55
N ARG A 450 -31.04 -5.15 -8.53
CA ARG A 450 -32.18 -4.20 -8.47
C ARG A 450 -31.69 -2.75 -8.45
N LEU A 451 -30.72 -2.44 -7.59
CA LEU A 451 -30.19 -1.08 -7.48
C LEU A 451 -29.43 -0.64 -8.73
N ALA A 452 -28.62 -1.51 -9.33
CA ALA A 452 -27.90 -1.24 -10.57
C ALA A 452 -28.88 -0.90 -11.73
N LYS A 453 -30.01 -1.61 -11.81
CA LYS A 453 -31.06 -1.31 -12.78
C LYS A 453 -31.69 0.08 -12.56
N ILE A 454 -32.01 0.42 -11.31
CA ILE A 454 -32.55 1.75 -10.98
C ILE A 454 -31.54 2.86 -11.32
N VAL A 455 -30.25 2.66 -10.99
CA VAL A 455 -29.18 3.61 -11.31
C VAL A 455 -29.06 3.80 -12.82
N ALA A 456 -29.10 2.71 -13.59
CA ALA A 456 -29.04 2.77 -15.05
C ALA A 456 -30.25 3.50 -15.67
N GLU A 457 -31.46 3.27 -15.15
CA GLU A 457 -32.68 3.94 -15.63
C GLU A 457 -32.71 5.43 -15.31
N GLU A 458 -32.28 5.82 -14.10
CA GLU A 458 -32.39 7.18 -13.60
C GLU A 458 -31.28 8.11 -14.05
N LEU A 459 -30.11 7.59 -14.30
CA LEU A 459 -28.90 8.36 -14.56
C LEU A 459 -28.33 8.17 -15.97
N ALA A 460 -29.07 7.51 -16.90
CA ALA A 460 -28.61 7.32 -18.28
C ALA A 460 -28.20 8.66 -18.93
N LEU A 461 -27.01 8.69 -19.59
CA LEU A 461 -26.48 9.83 -20.33
C LEU A 461 -26.99 9.83 -21.78
#